data_c0eb2c1167a609525c185ad169a09a5b
#
_entry.id   c0eb2c1167a609525c185ad169a09a5b
#
_cell.length_a   1.000
_cell.length_b   1.000
_cell.length_c   1.000
_cell.angle_alpha   90.00
_cell.angle_beta   90.00
_cell.angle_gamma   90.00
#
_symmetry.space_group_name_H-M   'P 1'
#
loop_
_entity.id
_entity.type
_entity.pdbx_description
1 polymer ?
#
loop_
_entity_poly.entity_id
_entity_poly.type
_entity_poly.pdbx_seq_one_letter_code
_entity_poly.pdbx_strand_id
1 'polypeptide(L)'
;GKTPMVEFLINHFSKEYKIGVLSRGYKRKSKGFILASKIDDANSIGDEPFQYYSKFKNISVAVDKKRRRGINKLIEHGVNLIILDDAFQHRKVIPTYSLLLSDYSNLYFNDYLLPRGSLRESKKGSKRADSIVITKCPENFSQSDKNYLINRVKLSSNQHIFFSKIKYSEELHSSSDTLNIK
;
A
#
# COMPACT_ATOMS: atom_id res chain seq x y z
N GLY A 1 3.08 4.08 -6.43
CA GLY A 1 2.48 2.82 -6.20
C GLY A 1 2.12 2.48 -4.75
N LYS A 2 1.94 1.21 -4.47
CA LYS A 2 1.52 0.71 -3.16
C LYS A 2 2.53 1.02 -2.07
N THR A 3 3.79 0.68 -2.28
CA THR A 3 4.85 0.86 -1.27
C THR A 3 4.97 2.30 -0.75
N PRO A 4 5.05 3.34 -1.59
CA PRO A 4 5.05 4.72 -1.11
C PRO A 4 3.78 5.10 -0.33
N MET A 5 2.62 4.53 -0.66
CA MET A 5 1.39 4.79 0.08
C MET A 5 1.42 4.13 1.48
N VAL A 6 1.90 2.90 1.58
CA VAL A 6 2.10 2.24 2.88
C VAL A 6 3.08 3.03 3.74
N GLU A 7 4.21 3.48 3.18
CA GLU A 7 5.19 4.32 3.87
C GLU A 7 4.59 5.67 4.32
N PHE A 8 3.77 6.30 3.48
CA PHE A 8 3.05 7.52 3.85
C PHE A 8 2.14 7.30 5.06
N LEU A 9 1.35 6.21 5.05
CA LEU A 9 0.47 5.87 6.18
C LEU A 9 1.26 5.56 7.45
N ILE A 10 2.39 4.83 7.34
CA ILE A 10 3.28 4.57 8.48
C ILE A 10 3.76 5.90 9.08
N ASN A 11 4.31 6.78 8.26
CA ASN A 11 4.81 8.08 8.74
C ASN A 11 3.72 8.92 9.40
N HIS A 12 2.49 8.88 8.86
CA HIS A 12 1.38 9.67 9.37
C HIS A 12 0.89 9.16 10.73
N PHE A 13 0.76 7.84 10.87
CA PHE A 13 0.13 7.24 12.06
C PHE A 13 1.09 6.75 13.13
N SER A 14 2.40 6.66 12.86
CA SER A 14 3.37 6.07 13.80
C SER A 14 3.56 6.83 15.11
N LYS A 15 3.14 8.08 15.18
CA LYS A 15 3.20 8.89 16.41
C LYS A 15 2.07 8.55 17.40
N GLU A 16 0.93 8.06 16.90
CA GLU A 16 -0.29 7.85 17.67
C GLU A 16 -0.59 6.36 17.87
N TYR A 17 -0.12 5.51 16.95
CA TYR A 17 -0.48 4.10 16.91
C TYR A 17 0.75 3.19 16.93
N LYS A 18 0.59 2.03 17.56
CA LYS A 18 1.51 0.90 17.38
C LYS A 18 1.14 0.18 16.09
N ILE A 19 1.90 0.49 15.03
CA ILE A 19 1.59 0.03 13.67
C ILE A 19 2.12 -1.37 13.42
N GLY A 20 1.28 -2.21 12.81
CA GLY A 20 1.67 -3.44 12.15
C GLY A 20 1.44 -3.38 10.64
N VAL A 21 2.42 -3.77 9.85
CA VAL A 21 2.26 -3.97 8.41
C VAL A 21 2.17 -5.46 8.15
N LEU A 22 1.07 -5.89 7.52
CA LEU A 22 0.88 -7.30 7.17
C LEU A 22 0.84 -7.47 5.65
N SER A 23 1.84 -8.13 5.11
CA SER A 23 1.96 -8.47 3.71
C SER A 23 1.77 -9.97 3.43
N ARG A 24 1.59 -10.36 2.18
CA ARG A 24 1.53 -11.77 1.79
C ARG A 24 2.91 -12.44 1.77
N GLY A 25 3.95 -11.64 1.59
CA GLY A 25 5.30 -12.13 1.33
C GLY A 25 5.37 -12.78 -0.06
N TYR A 26 5.19 -11.99 -1.10
CA TYR A 26 5.28 -12.47 -2.48
C TYR A 26 6.70 -12.99 -2.76
N LYS A 27 6.81 -14.15 -3.43
CA LYS A 27 8.08 -14.85 -3.75
C LYS A 27 8.95 -15.26 -2.56
N ARG A 28 8.53 -15.08 -1.30
CA ARG A 28 9.30 -15.53 -0.15
C ARG A 28 9.45 -17.07 -0.13
N LYS A 29 10.59 -17.54 0.35
CA LYS A 29 10.87 -18.99 0.51
C LYS A 29 10.22 -19.57 1.76
N SER A 30 10.01 -18.76 2.78
CA SER A 30 9.45 -19.17 4.07
C SER A 30 7.95 -19.47 4.01
N LYS A 31 7.45 -20.23 4.99
CA LYS A 31 6.03 -20.60 5.13
C LYS A 31 5.48 -20.13 6.46
N GLY A 32 4.16 -19.99 6.53
CA GLY A 32 3.47 -19.64 7.77
C GLY A 32 3.51 -18.15 8.09
N PHE A 33 3.24 -17.83 9.35
CA PHE A 33 3.37 -16.48 9.90
C PHE A 33 4.85 -16.24 10.26
N ILE A 34 5.38 -15.08 9.88
CA ILE A 34 6.68 -14.59 10.34
C ILE A 34 6.48 -13.14 10.77
N LEU A 35 6.93 -12.83 11.95
CA LEU A 35 7.17 -11.46 12.41
C LEU A 35 8.63 -11.14 12.09
N ALA A 36 8.86 -10.12 11.28
CA ALA A 36 10.20 -9.73 10.84
C ALA A 36 11.13 -9.42 12.01
N SER A 37 12.34 -9.91 11.92
CA SER A 37 13.39 -9.79 12.92
C SER A 37 14.74 -9.49 12.27
N LYS A 38 15.79 -9.28 13.07
CA LYS A 38 17.13 -8.95 12.57
C LYS A 38 17.77 -10.02 11.68
N ILE A 39 17.30 -11.26 11.77
CA ILE A 39 17.83 -12.39 10.99
C ILE A 39 17.10 -12.55 9.64
N ASP A 40 16.04 -11.79 9.41
CA ASP A 40 15.25 -11.89 8.19
C ASP A 40 15.80 -11.00 7.08
N ASP A 41 15.63 -11.47 5.86
CA ASP A 41 16.03 -10.82 4.62
C ASP A 41 14.88 -10.81 3.60
N ALA A 42 15.12 -10.25 2.42
CA ALA A 42 14.15 -10.24 1.33
C ALA A 42 13.75 -11.66 0.85
N ASN A 43 14.61 -12.66 0.99
CA ASN A 43 14.27 -14.05 0.63
C ASN A 43 13.32 -14.68 1.65
N SER A 44 13.49 -14.35 2.94
CA SER A 44 12.68 -14.91 4.02
C SER A 44 11.29 -14.29 4.10
N ILE A 45 11.14 -12.98 3.92
CA ILE A 45 9.88 -12.26 4.10
C ILE A 45 9.33 -11.58 2.84
N GLY A 46 10.15 -11.40 1.80
CA GLY A 46 9.81 -10.70 0.54
C GLY A 46 10.33 -9.26 0.51
N ASP A 47 10.50 -8.71 -0.69
CA ASP A 47 11.16 -7.41 -0.92
C ASP A 47 10.45 -6.25 -0.21
N GLU A 48 9.12 -6.08 -0.44
CA GLU A 48 8.37 -4.97 0.15
C GLU A 48 8.34 -5.04 1.69
N PRO A 49 8.02 -6.18 2.36
CA PRO A 49 8.10 -6.28 3.82
C PRO A 49 9.49 -6.02 4.37
N PHE A 50 10.54 -6.50 3.69
CA PHE A 50 11.92 -6.23 4.10
C PHE A 50 12.27 -4.74 4.01
N GLN A 51 11.81 -4.05 2.96
CA GLN A 51 11.97 -2.60 2.82
C GLN A 51 11.31 -1.85 4.00
N TYR A 52 10.07 -2.20 4.37
CA TYR A 52 9.39 -1.57 5.52
C TYR A 52 10.15 -1.82 6.83
N TYR A 53 10.57 -3.06 7.06
CA TYR A 53 11.32 -3.43 8.25
C TYR A 53 12.66 -2.68 8.36
N SER A 54 13.38 -2.56 7.27
CA SER A 54 14.68 -1.87 7.22
C SER A 54 14.54 -0.36 7.45
N LYS A 55 13.50 0.24 6.88
CA LYS A 55 13.28 1.68 6.90
C LYS A 55 12.66 2.18 8.20
N PHE A 56 11.72 1.45 8.79
CA PHE A 56 10.95 1.86 9.95
C PHE A 56 11.28 1.02 11.19
N LYS A 57 11.84 1.65 12.21
CA LYS A 57 12.26 0.94 13.43
C LYS A 57 11.15 0.75 14.47
N ASN A 58 10.08 1.55 14.40
CA ASN A 58 9.02 1.61 15.41
C ASN A 58 7.72 0.92 14.96
N ILE A 59 7.80 -0.04 14.04
CA ILE A 59 6.64 -0.79 13.55
C ILE A 59 6.89 -2.30 13.62
N SER A 60 5.82 -3.07 13.66
CA SER A 60 5.86 -4.53 13.51
C SER A 60 5.59 -4.88 12.05
N VAL A 61 6.51 -5.56 11.39
CA VAL A 61 6.30 -6.05 10.02
C VAL A 61 6.09 -7.55 10.06
N ALA A 62 5.00 -8.02 9.46
CA ALA A 62 4.69 -9.45 9.43
C ALA A 62 4.26 -9.90 8.04
N VAL A 63 4.47 -11.17 7.76
CA VAL A 63 4.04 -11.81 6.53
C VAL A 63 3.26 -13.10 6.81
N ASP A 64 2.10 -13.21 6.19
CA ASP A 64 1.28 -14.42 6.23
C ASP A 64 0.32 -14.50 5.03
N LYS A 65 0.23 -15.67 4.39
CA LYS A 65 -0.80 -15.94 3.37
C LYS A 65 -2.20 -15.98 3.98
N LYS A 66 -2.34 -16.43 5.25
CA LYS A 66 -3.59 -16.47 6.02
C LYS A 66 -3.76 -15.14 6.78
N ARG A 67 -4.33 -14.12 6.13
CA ARG A 67 -4.46 -12.76 6.69
C ARG A 67 -5.11 -12.73 8.08
N ARG A 68 -6.18 -13.49 8.33
CA ARG A 68 -6.83 -13.54 9.65
C ARG A 68 -5.87 -13.99 10.74
N ARG A 69 -5.05 -15.03 10.48
CA ARG A 69 -4.04 -15.47 11.43
C ARG A 69 -2.98 -14.39 11.66
N GLY A 70 -2.48 -13.77 10.59
CA GLY A 70 -1.49 -12.70 10.71
C GLY A 70 -1.99 -11.50 11.50
N ILE A 71 -3.26 -11.10 11.31
CA ILE A 71 -3.92 -10.03 12.07
C ILE A 71 -3.96 -10.38 13.55
N ASN A 72 -4.47 -11.58 13.91
CA ASN A 72 -4.57 -12.00 15.31
C ASN A 72 -3.20 -11.99 15.99
N LYS A 73 -2.17 -12.51 15.31
CA LYS A 73 -0.82 -12.50 15.85
C LYS A 73 -0.23 -11.11 16.03
N LEU A 74 -0.50 -10.17 15.14
CA LEU A 74 -0.09 -8.78 15.33
C LEU A 74 -0.81 -8.12 16.50
N ILE A 75 -2.11 -8.42 16.71
CA ILE A 75 -2.87 -7.95 17.86
C ILE A 75 -2.27 -8.51 19.16
N GLU A 76 -1.93 -9.81 19.20
CA GLU A 76 -1.24 -10.46 20.33
C GLU A 76 0.10 -9.78 20.65
N HIS A 77 0.78 -9.21 19.64
CA HIS A 77 2.00 -8.39 19.81
C HIS A 77 1.75 -6.93 20.20
N GLY A 78 0.50 -6.58 20.54
CA GLY A 78 0.14 -5.24 21.01
C GLY A 78 0.00 -4.18 19.91
N VAL A 79 -0.10 -4.61 18.65
CA VAL A 79 -0.40 -3.71 17.52
C VAL A 79 -1.85 -3.27 17.58
N ASN A 80 -2.12 -1.98 17.42
CA ASN A 80 -3.47 -1.40 17.45
C ASN A 80 -3.92 -0.78 16.12
N LEU A 81 -3.01 -0.61 15.16
CA LEU A 81 -3.32 -0.25 13.77
C LEU A 81 -2.61 -1.19 12.81
N ILE A 82 -3.36 -1.91 11.98
CA ILE A 82 -2.79 -2.84 11.00
C ILE A 82 -3.00 -2.33 9.59
N ILE A 83 -1.91 -2.12 8.88
CA ILE A 83 -1.91 -1.80 7.44
C ILE A 83 -1.76 -3.10 6.66
N LEU A 84 -2.78 -3.44 5.88
CA LEU A 84 -2.77 -4.63 5.02
C LEU A 84 -2.25 -4.25 3.63
N ASP A 85 -1.03 -4.67 3.32
CA ASP A 85 -0.46 -4.43 2.01
C ASP A 85 -0.93 -5.47 0.98
N ASP A 86 -1.27 -4.96 -0.22
CA ASP A 86 -1.79 -5.73 -1.38
C ASP A 86 -2.94 -6.69 -1.00
N ALA A 87 -3.92 -6.19 -0.25
CA ALA A 87 -4.97 -7.03 0.31
C ALA A 87 -6.37 -6.83 -0.32
N PHE A 88 -6.53 -5.95 -1.29
CA PHE A 88 -7.83 -5.56 -1.83
C PHE A 88 -8.65 -6.75 -2.38
N GLN A 89 -7.99 -7.78 -2.95
CA GLN A 89 -8.62 -9.00 -3.42
C GLN A 89 -8.92 -10.02 -2.30
N HIS A 90 -8.44 -9.79 -1.07
CA HIS A 90 -8.58 -10.74 0.03
C HIS A 90 -9.88 -10.53 0.83
N ARG A 91 -11.01 -10.95 0.27
CA ARG A 91 -12.38 -10.72 0.81
C ARG A 91 -12.70 -11.40 2.15
N LYS A 92 -11.82 -12.27 2.67
CA LYS A 92 -12.04 -12.95 3.97
C LYS A 92 -11.76 -12.04 5.18
N VAL A 93 -11.24 -10.86 4.95
CA VAL A 93 -11.03 -9.82 5.95
C VAL A 93 -11.73 -8.56 5.44
N ILE A 94 -12.56 -7.98 6.29
CA ILE A 94 -13.21 -6.69 6.04
C ILE A 94 -12.37 -5.63 6.78
N PRO A 95 -11.67 -4.75 6.09
CA PRO A 95 -10.93 -3.69 6.75
C PRO A 95 -11.89 -2.60 7.25
N THR A 96 -11.49 -1.85 8.26
CA THR A 96 -12.21 -0.65 8.72
C THR A 96 -12.19 0.45 7.65
N TYR A 97 -11.09 0.52 6.90
CA TYR A 97 -10.95 1.48 5.80
C TYR A 97 -10.10 0.89 4.68
N SER A 98 -10.53 1.06 3.43
CA SER A 98 -9.83 0.51 2.27
C SER A 98 -9.49 1.58 1.23
N LEU A 99 -8.22 1.58 0.81
CA LEU A 99 -7.69 2.45 -0.23
C LEU A 99 -7.46 1.65 -1.52
N LEU A 100 -8.10 2.08 -2.61
CA LEU A 100 -7.81 1.58 -3.94
C LEU A 100 -6.86 2.53 -4.65
N LEU A 101 -5.68 2.04 -5.02
CA LEU A 101 -4.70 2.84 -5.75
C LEU A 101 -4.84 2.59 -7.26
N SER A 102 -4.84 3.66 -8.03
CA SER A 102 -4.82 3.64 -9.49
C SER A 102 -3.70 4.53 -10.01
N ASP A 103 -2.87 3.99 -10.89
CA ASP A 103 -1.83 4.79 -11.54
C ASP A 103 -2.47 5.73 -12.57
N TYR A 104 -2.06 6.99 -12.60
CA TYR A 104 -2.56 7.97 -13.57
C TYR A 104 -2.29 7.54 -15.02
N SER A 105 -1.16 6.91 -15.27
CA SER A 105 -0.80 6.39 -16.60
C SER A 105 -1.58 5.13 -17.01
N ASN A 106 -2.16 4.42 -16.02
CA ASN A 106 -2.95 3.20 -16.26
C ASN A 106 -4.15 3.16 -15.29
N LEU A 107 -5.18 3.92 -15.64
CA LEU A 107 -6.37 4.05 -14.80
C LEU A 107 -7.19 2.76 -14.80
N TYR A 108 -7.52 2.24 -13.61
CA TYR A 108 -8.22 0.97 -13.45
C TYR A 108 -9.54 0.89 -14.24
N PHE A 109 -10.24 2.00 -14.43
CA PHE A 109 -11.51 2.02 -15.16
C PHE A 109 -11.33 2.00 -16.69
N ASN A 110 -10.11 2.25 -17.20
CA ASN A 110 -9.78 2.11 -18.62
C ASN A 110 -9.11 0.76 -18.93
N ASP A 111 -8.65 0.03 -17.90
CA ASP A 111 -7.93 -1.23 -18.04
C ASP A 111 -8.90 -2.42 -18.18
N TYR A 112 -8.37 -3.58 -18.55
CA TYR A 112 -9.08 -4.83 -18.75
C TYR A 112 -8.61 -5.90 -17.77
N LEU A 113 -9.43 -6.93 -17.59
CA LEU A 113 -9.05 -8.12 -16.83
C LEU A 113 -7.91 -8.88 -17.52
N LEU A 114 -7.08 -9.53 -16.70
CA LEU A 114 -6.10 -10.49 -17.19
C LEU A 114 -6.76 -11.56 -18.08
N PRO A 115 -6.12 -11.99 -19.17
CA PRO A 115 -4.78 -11.62 -19.66
C PRO A 115 -4.77 -10.38 -20.58
N ARG A 116 -5.93 -9.79 -20.94
CA ARG A 116 -6.03 -8.64 -21.87
C ARG A 116 -5.49 -7.33 -21.28
N GLY A 117 -5.58 -7.16 -19.97
CA GLY A 117 -5.06 -6.00 -19.24
C GLY A 117 -4.38 -6.44 -17.96
N SER A 118 -4.29 -5.54 -16.97
CA SER A 118 -3.61 -5.81 -15.69
C SER A 118 -4.54 -6.02 -14.50
N LEU A 119 -5.85 -5.88 -14.69
CA LEU A 119 -6.82 -6.02 -13.60
C LEU A 119 -6.94 -7.48 -13.12
N ARG A 120 -6.78 -7.68 -11.82
CA ARG A 120 -6.94 -8.98 -11.15
C ARG A 120 -8.40 -9.29 -10.79
N GLU A 121 -9.29 -8.30 -10.87
CA GLU A 121 -10.73 -8.43 -10.64
C GLU A 121 -11.52 -7.39 -11.44
N SER A 122 -12.84 -7.58 -11.53
CA SER A 122 -13.72 -6.65 -12.24
C SER A 122 -13.65 -5.22 -11.67
N LYS A 123 -13.76 -4.22 -12.55
CA LYS A 123 -13.88 -2.79 -12.18
C LYS A 123 -14.96 -2.53 -11.12
N LYS A 124 -16.03 -3.33 -11.10
CA LYS A 124 -17.08 -3.25 -10.06
C LYS A 124 -16.51 -3.47 -8.64
N GLY A 125 -15.37 -4.13 -8.51
CA GLY A 125 -14.68 -4.32 -7.24
C GLY A 125 -14.28 -3.00 -6.58
N SER A 126 -14.05 -1.93 -7.35
CA SER A 126 -13.72 -0.61 -6.82
C SER A 126 -14.76 -0.04 -5.86
N LYS A 127 -16.03 -0.46 -5.96
CA LYS A 127 -17.11 -0.04 -5.06
C LYS A 127 -16.91 -0.48 -3.59
N ARG A 128 -15.95 -1.38 -3.33
CA ARG A 128 -15.61 -1.79 -1.95
C ARG A 128 -14.58 -0.87 -1.30
N ALA A 129 -13.96 0.01 -2.08
CA ALA A 129 -13.01 0.97 -1.54
C ALA A 129 -13.76 2.13 -0.87
N ASP A 130 -13.28 2.58 0.29
CA ASP A 130 -13.75 3.81 0.91
C ASP A 130 -13.15 5.02 0.23
N SER A 131 -11.92 4.87 -0.26
CA SER A 131 -11.25 5.90 -1.05
C SER A 131 -10.50 5.34 -2.25
N ILE A 132 -10.52 6.12 -3.33
CA ILE A 132 -9.72 5.88 -4.53
C ILE A 132 -8.63 6.93 -4.60
N VAL A 133 -7.38 6.50 -4.72
CA VAL A 133 -6.24 7.41 -4.87
C VAL A 133 -5.65 7.27 -6.26
N ILE A 134 -5.74 8.31 -7.06
CA ILE A 134 -5.04 8.39 -8.34
C ILE A 134 -3.61 8.84 -8.05
N THR A 135 -2.67 7.93 -8.27
CA THR A 135 -1.25 8.14 -7.95
C THR A 135 -0.46 8.55 -9.18
N LYS A 136 0.70 9.18 -8.95
CA LYS A 136 1.61 9.63 -10.00
C LYS A 136 0.98 10.64 -10.96
N CYS A 137 0.12 11.52 -10.47
CA CYS A 137 -0.37 12.62 -11.25
C CYS A 137 0.79 13.51 -11.72
N PRO A 138 0.76 14.05 -12.96
CA PRO A 138 1.83 14.90 -13.48
C PRO A 138 1.93 16.24 -12.75
N GLU A 139 3.03 16.94 -12.93
CA GLU A 139 3.24 18.25 -12.29
C GLU A 139 2.20 19.29 -12.71
N ASN A 140 1.82 19.30 -13.97
CA ASN A 140 0.83 20.19 -14.56
C ASN A 140 -0.62 19.72 -14.41
N PHE A 141 -0.89 18.81 -13.43
CA PHE A 141 -2.22 18.26 -13.19
C PHE A 141 -3.22 19.35 -12.77
N SER A 142 -4.11 19.70 -13.68
CA SER A 142 -5.03 20.84 -13.58
C SER A 142 -6.33 20.50 -12.84
N GLN A 143 -7.12 21.53 -12.54
CA GLN A 143 -8.47 21.34 -11.98
C GLN A 143 -9.43 20.68 -12.99
N SER A 144 -9.25 20.95 -14.30
CA SER A 144 -10.02 20.30 -15.36
C SER A 144 -9.75 18.79 -15.43
N ASP A 145 -8.48 18.37 -15.26
CA ASP A 145 -8.11 16.96 -15.20
C ASP A 145 -8.77 16.25 -14.01
N LYS A 146 -8.77 16.90 -12.84
CA LYS A 146 -9.46 16.38 -11.64
C LYS A 146 -10.94 16.17 -11.91
N ASN A 147 -11.62 17.19 -12.43
CA ASN A 147 -13.06 17.12 -12.74
C ASN A 147 -13.37 16.02 -13.75
N TYR A 148 -12.53 15.88 -14.79
CA TYR A 148 -12.65 14.79 -15.76
C TYR A 148 -12.57 13.41 -15.08
N LEU A 149 -11.56 13.20 -14.23
CA LEU A 149 -11.37 11.93 -13.54
C LEU A 149 -12.49 11.63 -12.54
N ILE A 150 -12.95 12.62 -11.78
CA ILE A 150 -14.08 12.48 -10.84
C ILE A 150 -15.32 11.98 -11.58
N ASN A 151 -15.64 12.60 -12.72
CA ASN A 151 -16.78 12.21 -13.53
C ASN A 151 -16.64 10.78 -14.11
N ARG A 152 -15.42 10.37 -14.47
CA ARG A 152 -15.14 9.04 -15.04
C ARG A 152 -15.17 7.92 -14.01
N VAL A 153 -14.70 8.17 -12.79
CA VAL A 153 -14.64 7.18 -11.71
C VAL A 153 -16.04 6.74 -11.25
N LYS A 154 -17.05 7.62 -11.35
CA LYS A 154 -18.42 7.36 -10.90
C LYS A 154 -18.47 6.84 -9.47
N LEU A 155 -17.99 7.68 -8.55
CA LEU A 155 -17.96 7.39 -7.11
C LEU A 155 -19.35 6.98 -6.59
N SER A 156 -19.38 6.07 -5.64
CA SER A 156 -20.55 5.84 -4.79
C SER A 156 -20.64 6.95 -3.72
N SER A 157 -21.82 7.14 -3.12
CA SER A 157 -22.11 8.25 -2.18
C SER A 157 -21.12 8.38 -1.03
N ASN A 158 -20.57 7.26 -0.57
CA ASN A 158 -19.63 7.23 0.59
C ASN A 158 -18.17 7.07 0.18
N GLN A 159 -17.84 7.23 -1.11
CA GLN A 159 -16.47 7.11 -1.59
C GLN A 159 -15.82 8.47 -1.77
N HIS A 160 -14.55 8.54 -1.42
CA HIS A 160 -13.72 9.71 -1.66
C HIS A 160 -12.69 9.45 -2.77
N ILE A 161 -12.26 10.52 -3.45
CA ILE A 161 -11.17 10.46 -4.42
C ILE A 161 -10.07 11.43 -4.03
N PHE A 162 -8.84 10.95 -4.10
CA PHE A 162 -7.64 11.74 -3.85
C PHE A 162 -6.68 11.64 -5.02
N PHE A 163 -5.82 12.64 -5.15
CA PHE A 163 -4.80 12.71 -6.19
C PHE A 163 -3.44 12.92 -5.54
N SER A 164 -2.45 12.17 -5.97
CA SER A 164 -1.10 12.28 -5.43
C SER A 164 -0.06 12.36 -6.53
N LYS A 165 0.98 13.15 -6.28
CA LYS A 165 2.18 13.25 -7.11
C LYS A 165 3.33 12.54 -6.40
N ILE A 166 4.36 12.15 -7.15
CA ILE A 166 5.64 11.75 -6.58
C ILE A 166 6.50 13.02 -6.52
N LYS A 167 6.97 13.33 -5.32
CA LYS A 167 8.02 14.33 -5.14
C LYS A 167 9.29 13.58 -4.75
N TYR A 168 10.32 13.71 -5.56
CA TYR A 168 11.64 13.19 -5.21
C TYR A 168 12.33 14.15 -4.25
N SER A 169 13.09 13.60 -3.30
CA SER A 169 13.98 14.43 -2.46
C SER A 169 15.09 15.01 -3.32
N GLU A 170 15.54 16.19 -2.97
CA GLU A 170 16.75 16.79 -3.53
C GLU A 170 18.02 16.20 -2.89
N GLU A 171 17.85 15.35 -1.87
CA GLU A 171 18.90 14.68 -1.14
C GLU A 171 18.83 13.16 -1.36
N LEU A 172 19.98 12.56 -1.64
CA LEU A 172 20.19 11.11 -1.59
C LEU A 172 20.78 10.74 -0.24
N HIS A 173 20.07 9.88 0.49
CA HIS A 173 20.56 9.32 1.74
C HIS A 173 21.09 7.91 1.50
N SER A 174 22.38 7.69 1.81
CA SER A 174 22.97 6.36 1.98
C SER A 174 23.04 6.01 3.46
N SER A 175 23.47 4.80 3.79
CA SER A 175 23.67 4.40 5.20
C SER A 175 24.79 5.19 5.91
N SER A 176 25.66 5.84 5.16
CA SER A 176 26.83 6.58 5.64
C SER A 176 26.85 8.07 5.25
N ASP A 177 26.18 8.46 4.15
CA ASP A 177 26.32 9.80 3.60
C ASP A 177 25.01 10.36 3.05
N THR A 178 24.91 11.70 3.04
CA THR A 178 23.83 12.46 2.37
C THR A 178 24.45 13.27 1.24
N LEU A 179 23.97 13.06 0.01
CA LEU A 179 24.40 13.81 -1.18
C LEU A 179 23.23 14.67 -1.68
N ASN A 180 23.48 15.96 -1.90
CA ASN A 180 22.53 16.84 -2.57
C ASN A 180 22.57 16.62 -4.09
N ILE A 181 21.40 16.40 -4.69
CA ILE A 181 21.24 16.35 -6.13
C ILE A 181 20.79 17.74 -6.58
N LYS A 182 21.73 18.48 -7.19
CA LYS A 182 21.42 19.73 -7.89
C LYS A 182 21.09 19.44 -9.34
#